data_2858e47102f9f776c1f9463d4f413eab
#
_entry.id   2858e47102f9f776c1f9463d4f413eab
#
_cell.length_a   1.000
_cell.length_b   1.000
_cell.length_c   1.000
_cell.angle_alpha   90.00
_cell.angle_beta   90.00
_cell.angle_gamma   90.00
#
_symmetry.space_group_name_H-M   'P 1'
#
loop_
_entity.id
_entity.type
_entity.pdbx_description
1 polymer ?
#
loop_
_entity_poly.entity_id
_entity_poly.type
_entity_poly.pdbx_seq_one_letter_code
_entity_poly.pdbx_strand_id
1 'polypeptide(L)'
;DNLILNLDGLAKNLKRLGDGKAWIISTAQQTLTEDDPRAALNSDKLYKLKDRFPIQIDLESSDIKEICYRRLLGKSPAGETELGKLFDAHGQALRHNTKLQDAKYYDADFSKESFTNLYPFLPAHFDILLHLLGALAKSTGGIGLRSAIKVIQDVLKGEGGSKAMADQPVGWLATTVTLYDELEKDI
;
A
#
# COMPACT_ATOMS: atom_id res chain seq x y z
N ASP A 1 -5.25 -18.24 -21.23
CA ASP A 1 -4.30 -18.27 -22.38
C ASP A 1 -4.82 -17.51 -23.61
N ASN A 2 -6.11 -17.59 -23.92
CA ASN A 2 -6.71 -16.85 -25.05
C ASN A 2 -6.75 -15.32 -24.81
N LEU A 3 -6.85 -14.88 -23.56
CA LEU A 3 -6.95 -13.47 -23.24
C LEU A 3 -5.67 -12.68 -23.62
N ILE A 4 -4.50 -13.25 -23.33
CA ILE A 4 -3.20 -12.64 -23.66
C ILE A 4 -3.02 -12.53 -25.19
N LEU A 5 -3.39 -13.58 -25.92
CA LEU A 5 -3.32 -13.59 -27.39
C LEU A 5 -4.30 -12.58 -28.01
N ASN A 6 -5.51 -12.48 -27.46
CA ASN A 6 -6.51 -11.52 -27.92
C ASN A 6 -6.06 -10.08 -27.65
N LEU A 7 -5.45 -9.82 -26.49
CA LEU A 7 -4.92 -8.49 -26.14
C LEU A 7 -3.73 -8.11 -27.04
N ASP A 8 -2.81 -9.04 -27.33
CA ASP A 8 -1.71 -8.82 -28.29
C ASP A 8 -2.26 -8.49 -29.69
N GLY A 9 -3.23 -9.26 -30.15
CA GLY A 9 -3.89 -9.03 -31.45
C GLY A 9 -4.60 -7.67 -31.51
N LEU A 10 -5.32 -7.30 -30.45
CA LEU A 10 -6.00 -6.01 -30.35
C LEU A 10 -4.99 -4.84 -30.37
N ALA A 11 -3.94 -4.93 -29.55
CA ALA A 11 -2.90 -3.89 -29.46
C ALA A 11 -2.19 -3.70 -30.81
N LYS A 12 -1.88 -4.79 -31.51
CA LYS A 12 -1.26 -4.77 -32.83
C LYS A 12 -2.16 -4.13 -33.91
N ASN A 13 -3.44 -4.46 -33.88
CA ASN A 13 -4.41 -3.90 -34.83
C ASN A 13 -4.63 -2.39 -34.56
N LEU A 14 -4.76 -1.97 -33.31
CA LEU A 14 -4.92 -0.57 -32.94
C LEU A 14 -3.70 0.27 -33.31
N LYS A 15 -2.49 -0.27 -33.11
CA LYS A 15 -1.27 0.40 -33.56
C LYS A 15 -1.25 0.62 -35.08
N ARG A 16 -1.73 -0.37 -35.85
CA ARG A 16 -1.74 -0.32 -37.32
C ARG A 16 -2.85 0.58 -37.86
N LEU A 17 -4.05 0.51 -37.30
CA LEU A 17 -5.24 1.20 -37.81
C LEU A 17 -5.44 2.58 -37.17
N GLY A 18 -4.95 2.74 -35.95
CA GLY A 18 -5.15 3.95 -35.15
C GLY A 18 -4.29 5.16 -35.55
N ASP A 19 -3.25 4.96 -36.36
CA ASP A 19 -2.37 6.02 -36.83
C ASP A 19 -1.93 7.00 -35.74
N GLY A 20 -1.55 6.47 -34.58
CA GLY A 20 -1.18 7.27 -33.40
C GLY A 20 -2.33 7.96 -32.66
N LYS A 21 -3.58 7.77 -33.09
CA LYS A 21 -4.77 8.40 -32.49
C LYS A 21 -5.54 7.48 -31.52
N ALA A 22 -5.12 6.23 -31.39
CA ALA A 22 -5.75 5.26 -30.52
C ALA A 22 -4.78 4.82 -29.41
N TRP A 23 -5.28 4.79 -28.18
CA TRP A 23 -4.52 4.42 -26.98
C TRP A 23 -5.18 3.25 -26.28
N ILE A 24 -4.36 2.30 -25.78
CA ILE A 24 -4.83 1.23 -24.93
C ILE A 24 -4.18 1.41 -23.56
N ILE A 25 -5.01 1.41 -22.52
CA ILE A 25 -4.56 1.34 -21.12
C ILE A 25 -5.03 0.01 -20.56
N SER A 26 -4.12 -0.79 -20.05
CA SER A 26 -4.41 -2.06 -19.41
C SER A 26 -3.90 -2.03 -17.98
N THR A 27 -4.65 -2.64 -17.07
CA THR A 27 -4.27 -2.76 -15.66
C THR A 27 -4.15 -4.23 -15.28
N ALA A 28 -3.20 -4.55 -14.43
CA ALA A 28 -3.01 -5.88 -13.87
C ALA A 28 -2.71 -5.78 -12.37
N GLN A 29 -3.06 -6.83 -11.63
CA GLN A 29 -2.79 -6.89 -10.18
C GLN A 29 -1.34 -7.26 -9.85
N GLN A 30 -0.64 -7.88 -10.79
CA GLN A 30 0.76 -8.29 -10.63
C GLN A 30 1.59 -7.70 -11.77
N THR A 31 2.78 -7.25 -11.43
CA THR A 31 3.77 -6.85 -12.43
C THR A 31 4.23 -8.09 -13.20
N LEU A 32 4.47 -7.91 -14.48
CA LEU A 32 5.01 -8.96 -15.35
C LEU A 32 6.53 -9.11 -15.09
N THR A 33 6.91 -9.46 -13.85
CA THR A 33 8.31 -9.65 -13.46
C THR A 33 8.77 -11.07 -13.79
N GLU A 34 10.06 -11.22 -14.09
CA GLU A 34 10.67 -12.49 -14.48
C GLU A 34 10.74 -13.50 -13.34
N ASP A 35 10.57 -13.06 -12.10
CA ASP A 35 10.73 -13.86 -10.88
C ASP A 35 9.48 -14.68 -10.49
N ASP A 36 8.36 -14.56 -11.20
CA ASP A 36 7.19 -15.39 -10.94
C ASP A 36 7.31 -16.75 -11.63
N PRO A 37 7.30 -17.89 -10.89
CA PRO A 37 7.34 -19.23 -11.49
C PRO A 37 6.22 -19.49 -12.50
N ARG A 38 5.10 -18.77 -12.38
CA ARG A 38 3.99 -18.83 -13.35
C ARG A 38 4.29 -18.03 -14.62
N ALA A 39 5.15 -17.01 -14.53
CA ALA A 39 5.62 -16.26 -15.67
C ALA A 39 6.53 -17.12 -16.59
N ALA A 40 7.31 -18.04 -16.03
CA ALA A 40 8.16 -18.95 -16.78
C ALA A 40 7.39 -19.83 -17.76
N LEU A 41 6.17 -20.24 -17.42
CA LEU A 41 5.27 -21.05 -18.29
C LEU A 41 4.70 -20.25 -19.48
N ASN A 42 4.72 -18.93 -19.45
CA ASN A 42 4.17 -18.03 -20.46
C ASN A 42 5.15 -16.93 -20.90
N SER A 43 6.46 -17.12 -20.65
CA SER A 43 7.50 -16.09 -20.85
C SER A 43 7.43 -15.46 -22.25
N ASP A 44 7.36 -16.27 -23.30
CA ASP A 44 7.31 -15.78 -24.68
C ASP A 44 6.08 -14.93 -25.00
N LYS A 45 4.94 -15.25 -24.40
CA LYS A 45 3.68 -14.50 -24.60
C LYS A 45 3.69 -13.21 -23.80
N LEU A 46 4.29 -13.22 -22.60
CA LEU A 46 4.43 -12.06 -21.75
C LEU A 46 5.45 -11.06 -22.31
N TYR A 47 6.56 -11.54 -22.89
CA TYR A 47 7.52 -10.71 -23.61
C TYR A 47 6.86 -9.97 -24.77
N LYS A 48 6.08 -10.65 -25.58
CA LYS A 48 5.33 -10.04 -26.69
C LYS A 48 4.35 -8.97 -26.18
N LEU A 49 3.72 -9.21 -25.03
CA LEU A 49 2.81 -8.25 -24.44
C LEU A 49 3.56 -6.99 -23.94
N LYS A 50 4.74 -7.14 -23.30
CA LYS A 50 5.61 -6.02 -22.90
C LYS A 50 5.96 -5.13 -24.10
N ASP A 51 6.30 -5.71 -25.23
CA ASP A 51 6.61 -4.95 -26.46
C ASP A 51 5.40 -4.12 -26.98
N ARG A 52 4.18 -4.54 -26.66
CA ARG A 52 2.96 -3.80 -27.05
C ARG A 52 2.61 -2.67 -26.11
N PHE A 53 3.05 -2.78 -24.85
CA PHE A 53 2.83 -1.80 -23.78
C PHE A 53 4.17 -1.25 -23.30
N PRO A 54 4.81 -0.33 -24.10
CA PRO A 54 6.15 0.16 -23.80
C PRO A 54 6.18 1.08 -22.58
N ILE A 55 5.03 1.63 -22.18
CA ILE A 55 4.90 2.44 -20.97
C ILE A 55 4.31 1.54 -19.88
N GLN A 56 5.12 1.22 -18.89
CA GLN A 56 4.72 0.46 -17.71
C GLN A 56 4.80 1.39 -16.50
N ILE A 57 3.74 1.38 -15.70
CA ILE A 57 3.68 2.14 -14.44
C ILE A 57 3.43 1.10 -13.35
N ASP A 58 4.45 0.85 -12.55
CA ASP A 58 4.36 -0.05 -11.41
C ASP A 58 4.03 0.77 -10.16
N LEU A 59 3.07 0.28 -9.36
CA LEU A 59 2.75 0.86 -8.07
C LEU A 59 3.71 0.30 -7.02
N GLU A 60 4.50 1.17 -6.43
CA GLU A 60 5.42 0.83 -5.36
C GLU A 60 4.74 0.92 -3.98
N SER A 61 5.39 0.39 -2.96
CA SER A 61 4.90 0.50 -1.58
C SER A 61 4.84 1.95 -1.08
N SER A 62 5.71 2.83 -1.59
CA SER A 62 5.65 4.28 -1.37
C SER A 62 4.37 4.90 -1.88
N ASP A 63 3.92 4.50 -3.08
CA ASP A 63 2.67 4.97 -3.68
C ASP A 63 1.46 4.50 -2.86
N ILE A 64 1.50 3.26 -2.36
CA ILE A 64 0.47 2.72 -1.47
C ILE A 64 0.37 3.55 -0.20
N LYS A 65 1.50 3.92 0.39
CA LYS A 65 1.57 4.77 1.57
C LYS A 65 0.94 6.14 1.31
N GLU A 66 1.26 6.76 0.21
CA GLU A 66 0.69 8.04 -0.22
C GLU A 66 -0.82 7.94 -0.44
N ILE A 67 -1.29 6.92 -1.13
CA ILE A 67 -2.72 6.67 -1.34
C ILE A 67 -3.44 6.52 0.00
N CYS A 68 -2.89 5.75 0.93
CA CYS A 68 -3.49 5.52 2.23
C CYS A 68 -3.62 6.82 3.03
N TYR A 69 -2.56 7.61 3.17
CA TYR A 69 -2.65 8.82 3.97
C TYR A 69 -3.52 9.90 3.31
N ARG A 70 -3.52 10.04 2.00
CA ARG A 70 -4.36 11.02 1.31
C ARG A 70 -5.84 10.66 1.29
N ARG A 71 -6.17 9.36 1.22
CA ARG A 71 -7.56 8.91 1.04
C ARG A 71 -8.25 8.48 2.32
N LEU A 72 -7.50 7.90 3.25
CA LEU A 72 -8.06 7.32 4.47
C LEU A 72 -7.69 8.12 5.72
N LEU A 73 -6.48 8.66 5.76
CA LEU A 73 -5.92 9.33 6.93
C LEU A 73 -5.86 10.86 6.78
N GLY A 74 -6.61 11.43 5.84
CA GLY A 74 -6.67 12.89 5.64
C GLY A 74 -7.12 13.61 6.92
N LYS A 75 -6.44 14.69 7.28
CA LYS A 75 -6.72 15.51 8.46
C LYS A 75 -7.33 16.84 8.05
N SER A 76 -8.13 17.39 8.96
CA SER A 76 -8.52 18.79 8.86
C SER A 76 -7.32 19.70 9.22
N PRO A 77 -7.31 20.96 8.78
CA PRO A 77 -6.24 21.90 9.17
C PRO A 77 -6.07 22.07 10.69
N ALA A 78 -7.16 21.98 11.45
CA ALA A 78 -7.13 21.98 12.90
C ALA A 78 -6.45 20.72 13.45
N GLY A 79 -6.78 19.55 12.88
CA GLY A 79 -6.16 18.27 13.25
C GLY A 79 -4.65 18.24 12.95
N GLU A 80 -4.23 18.74 11.79
CA GLU A 80 -2.81 18.87 11.46
C GLU A 80 -2.07 19.75 12.47
N THR A 81 -2.68 20.87 12.86
CA THR A 81 -2.09 21.78 13.87
C THR A 81 -1.94 21.09 15.22
N GLU A 82 -2.96 20.36 15.69
CA GLU A 82 -2.92 19.64 16.97
C GLU A 82 -1.89 18.50 16.96
N LEU A 83 -1.85 17.72 15.89
CA LEU A 83 -0.86 16.65 15.72
C LEU A 83 0.56 17.21 15.63
N GLY A 84 0.72 18.37 14.99
CA GLY A 84 2.00 19.07 14.95
C GLY A 84 2.49 19.47 16.35
N LYS A 85 1.62 20.02 17.19
CA LYS A 85 1.94 20.36 18.61
C LYS A 85 2.27 19.09 19.41
N LEU A 86 1.50 18.01 19.21
CA LEU A 86 1.75 16.73 19.86
C LEU A 86 3.15 16.19 19.50
N PHE A 87 3.52 16.26 18.23
CA PHE A 87 4.85 15.86 17.78
C PHE A 87 5.95 16.74 18.38
N ASP A 88 5.77 18.06 18.40
CA ASP A 88 6.76 18.98 18.98
C ASP A 88 6.98 18.71 20.46
N ALA A 89 5.93 18.33 21.18
CA ALA A 89 6.01 18.03 22.61
C ALA A 89 6.56 16.62 22.92
N HIS A 90 6.23 15.62 22.11
CA HIS A 90 6.46 14.22 22.46
C HIS A 90 7.20 13.40 21.38
N GLY A 91 7.49 13.96 20.21
CA GLY A 91 8.06 13.23 19.07
C GLY A 91 9.38 12.51 19.40
N GLN A 92 10.26 13.10 20.18
CA GLN A 92 11.51 12.46 20.61
C GLN A 92 11.26 11.28 21.56
N ALA A 93 10.35 11.43 22.51
CA ALA A 93 9.97 10.34 23.43
C ALA A 93 9.29 9.20 22.69
N LEU A 94 8.39 9.51 21.75
CA LEU A 94 7.77 8.52 20.88
C LEU A 94 8.82 7.76 20.07
N ARG A 95 9.73 8.46 19.42
CA ARG A 95 10.82 7.86 18.66
C ARG A 95 11.67 6.92 19.51
N HIS A 96 12.01 7.35 20.73
CA HIS A 96 12.82 6.53 21.64
C HIS A 96 12.07 5.29 22.13
N ASN A 97 10.82 5.46 22.56
CA ASN A 97 10.04 4.39 23.19
C ASN A 97 9.47 3.38 22.18
N THR A 98 9.33 3.77 20.93
CA THR A 98 8.81 2.89 19.86
C THR A 98 9.91 2.35 18.97
N LYS A 99 11.18 2.63 19.27
CA LYS A 99 12.30 2.09 18.52
C LYS A 99 12.43 0.59 18.76
N LEU A 100 12.24 -0.22 17.68
CA LEU A 100 12.58 -1.64 17.71
C LEU A 100 14.09 -1.81 17.49
N GLN A 101 14.74 -2.44 18.41
CA GLN A 101 16.17 -2.73 18.28
C GLN A 101 16.37 -3.80 17.19
N ASP A 102 17.42 -3.62 16.38
CA ASP A 102 17.83 -4.54 15.32
C ASP A 102 16.81 -4.79 14.19
N ALA A 103 15.82 -3.93 14.02
CA ALA A 103 14.85 -4.05 12.95
C ALA A 103 15.23 -3.22 11.72
N LYS A 104 15.21 -3.85 10.53
CA LYS A 104 15.53 -3.23 9.24
C LYS A 104 14.67 -1.99 8.89
N TYR A 105 13.50 -1.87 9.48
CA TYR A 105 12.48 -0.89 9.12
C TYR A 105 12.42 0.32 10.05
N TYR A 106 13.44 0.47 10.90
CA TYR A 106 13.39 1.40 12.03
C TYR A 106 13.89 2.80 11.75
N ASP A 107 14.67 2.98 10.71
CA ASP A 107 15.08 4.29 10.22
C ASP A 107 14.06 4.90 9.25
N ALA A 108 12.83 4.37 9.27
CA ALA A 108 11.73 5.03 8.59
C ALA A 108 11.68 6.49 9.04
N ASP A 109 11.49 7.39 8.07
CA ASP A 109 11.39 8.81 8.29
C ASP A 109 10.37 9.14 9.41
N PHE A 110 10.88 9.38 10.62
CA PHE A 110 10.08 9.81 11.76
C PHE A 110 10.14 11.34 11.88
N SER A 111 9.65 11.99 10.85
CA SER A 111 9.49 13.45 10.79
C SER A 111 8.10 13.86 11.29
N LYS A 112 7.95 15.16 11.57
CA LYS A 112 6.66 15.77 11.91
C LYS A 112 5.64 15.54 10.79
N GLU A 113 6.08 15.65 9.56
CA GLU A 113 5.23 15.44 8.39
C GLU A 113 4.76 13.98 8.29
N SER A 114 5.67 13.01 8.35
CA SER A 114 5.33 11.59 8.26
C SER A 114 4.44 11.16 9.43
N PHE A 115 4.70 11.65 10.65
CA PHE A 115 3.84 11.39 11.81
C PHE A 115 2.44 11.96 11.60
N THR A 116 2.31 13.21 11.17
CA THR A 116 1.01 13.84 10.95
C THR A 116 0.22 13.14 9.85
N ASN A 117 0.88 12.81 8.74
CA ASN A 117 0.23 12.14 7.61
C ASN A 117 -0.28 10.74 7.97
N LEU A 118 0.48 9.97 8.72
CA LEU A 118 0.18 8.56 9.01
C LEU A 118 -0.60 8.36 10.31
N TYR A 119 -0.73 9.39 11.18
CA TYR A 119 -1.49 9.26 12.42
C TYR A 119 -2.90 8.68 12.15
N PRO A 120 -3.40 7.74 12.96
CA PRO A 120 -2.92 7.30 14.27
C PRO A 120 -1.82 6.23 14.24
N PHE A 121 -1.33 5.86 13.07
CA PHE A 121 -0.23 4.90 12.92
C PHE A 121 1.11 5.60 13.08
N LEU A 122 2.08 4.90 13.66
CA LEU A 122 3.47 5.34 13.62
C LEU A 122 4.09 4.94 12.25
N PRO A 123 4.99 5.76 11.68
CA PRO A 123 5.58 5.49 10.36
C PRO A 123 6.18 4.09 10.23
N ALA A 124 6.96 3.65 11.22
CA ALA A 124 7.55 2.31 11.22
C ALA A 124 6.51 1.19 11.29
N HIS A 125 5.45 1.35 12.10
CA HIS A 125 4.37 0.37 12.22
C HIS A 125 3.56 0.28 10.92
N PHE A 126 3.40 1.40 10.22
CA PHE A 126 2.76 1.42 8.92
C PHE A 126 3.57 0.67 7.86
N ASP A 127 4.90 0.84 7.87
CA ASP A 127 5.79 0.11 6.98
C ASP A 127 5.79 -1.39 7.27
N ILE A 128 5.74 -1.79 8.55
CA ILE A 128 5.56 -3.18 8.96
C ILE A 128 4.24 -3.75 8.42
N LEU A 129 3.13 -3.02 8.55
CA LEU A 129 1.85 -3.43 7.99
C LEU A 129 1.94 -3.70 6.49
N LEU A 130 2.50 -2.76 5.72
CA LEU A 130 2.64 -2.93 4.27
C LEU A 130 3.51 -4.13 3.90
N HIS A 131 4.58 -4.39 4.65
CA HIS A 131 5.45 -5.55 4.43
C HIS A 131 4.76 -6.88 4.76
N LEU A 132 4.02 -6.94 5.87
CA LEU A 132 3.24 -8.13 6.23
C LEU A 132 2.19 -8.44 5.16
N LEU A 133 1.45 -7.44 4.72
CA LEU A 133 0.45 -7.61 3.66
C LEU A 133 1.09 -8.02 2.33
N GLY A 134 2.26 -7.46 2.01
CA GLY A 134 3.03 -7.87 0.83
C GLY A 134 3.53 -9.31 0.90
N ALA A 135 3.94 -9.79 2.08
CA ALA A 135 4.34 -11.17 2.28
C ALA A 135 3.14 -12.13 2.19
N LEU A 136 2.01 -11.78 2.81
CA LEU A 136 0.76 -12.55 2.71
C LEU A 136 0.25 -12.60 1.26
N ALA A 137 0.37 -11.51 0.51
CA ALA A 137 -0.01 -11.48 -0.90
C ALA A 137 0.73 -12.50 -1.74
N LYS A 138 2.02 -12.68 -1.49
CA LYS A 138 2.85 -13.67 -2.20
C LYS A 138 2.40 -15.11 -1.89
N SER A 139 1.97 -15.38 -0.67
CA SER A 139 1.53 -16.72 -0.25
C SER A 139 0.10 -17.06 -0.69
N THR A 140 -0.80 -16.07 -0.76
CA THR A 140 -2.23 -16.27 -1.02
C THR A 140 -2.67 -15.87 -2.44
N GLY A 141 -1.75 -15.33 -3.25
CA GLY A 141 -2.00 -15.04 -4.66
C GLY A 141 -2.85 -13.80 -4.95
N GLY A 142 -2.85 -12.79 -4.07
CA GLY A 142 -3.54 -11.56 -4.44
C GLY A 142 -4.00 -10.59 -3.36
N ILE A 143 -3.51 -10.70 -2.15
CA ILE A 143 -3.82 -9.74 -1.08
C ILE A 143 -2.85 -8.57 -1.23
N GLY A 144 -3.28 -7.50 -1.87
CA GLY A 144 -2.45 -6.32 -2.11
C GLY A 144 -2.98 -5.08 -1.40
N LEU A 145 -2.95 -3.96 -2.12
CA LEU A 145 -3.43 -2.65 -1.67
C LEU A 145 -4.83 -2.67 -1.03
N ARG A 146 -5.76 -3.51 -1.54
CA ARG A 146 -7.12 -3.61 -0.98
C ARG A 146 -7.13 -4.06 0.47
N SER A 147 -6.26 -5.00 0.83
CA SER A 147 -6.16 -5.46 2.22
C SER A 147 -5.56 -4.40 3.13
N ALA A 148 -4.58 -3.62 2.65
CA ALA A 148 -4.06 -2.48 3.41
C ALA A 148 -5.18 -1.45 3.69
N ILE A 149 -5.94 -1.11 2.67
CA ILE A 149 -7.08 -0.18 2.79
C ILE A 149 -8.12 -0.74 3.78
N LYS A 150 -8.47 -2.03 3.66
CA LYS A 150 -9.43 -2.68 4.55
C LYS A 150 -8.93 -2.65 6.01
N VAL A 151 -7.73 -3.13 6.29
CA VAL A 151 -7.18 -3.15 7.65
C VAL A 151 -7.14 -1.75 8.26
N ILE A 152 -6.73 -0.74 7.50
CA ILE A 152 -6.73 0.65 7.97
C ILE A 152 -8.15 1.12 8.30
N GLN A 153 -9.13 0.80 7.45
CA GLN A 153 -10.53 1.15 7.69
C GLN A 153 -11.08 0.44 8.93
N ASP A 154 -10.78 -0.83 9.11
CA ASP A 154 -11.26 -1.65 10.23
C ASP A 154 -10.68 -1.12 11.56
N VAL A 155 -9.40 -0.77 11.59
CA VAL A 155 -8.78 -0.09 12.75
C VAL A 155 -9.46 1.25 13.04
N LEU A 156 -9.75 2.05 12.02
CA LEU A 156 -10.38 3.36 12.22
C LEU A 156 -11.83 3.25 12.68
N LYS A 157 -12.59 2.30 12.15
CA LYS A 157 -14.02 2.12 12.43
C LYS A 157 -14.31 1.25 13.65
N GLY A 158 -13.37 0.36 14.02
CA GLY A 158 -13.55 -0.56 15.14
C GLY A 158 -14.51 -1.70 14.81
N GLU A 159 -14.22 -2.54 13.84
CA GLU A 159 -15.03 -3.72 13.55
C GLU A 159 -14.83 -4.85 14.58
N GLY A 160 -15.88 -5.65 14.80
CA GLY A 160 -15.81 -6.86 15.63
C GLY A 160 -15.69 -6.64 17.13
N GLY A 161 -16.10 -5.46 17.64
CA GLY A 161 -16.10 -5.16 19.08
C GLY A 161 -14.84 -4.42 19.56
N SER A 162 -13.88 -4.16 18.72
CA SER A 162 -12.77 -3.25 19.01
C SER A 162 -13.27 -1.80 19.01
N LYS A 163 -12.67 -0.95 19.87
CA LYS A 163 -13.02 0.48 19.87
C LYS A 163 -12.47 1.14 18.62
N ALA A 164 -13.35 1.87 17.92
CA ALA A 164 -12.95 2.67 16.77
C ALA A 164 -11.81 3.63 17.13
N MET A 165 -10.71 3.56 16.40
CA MET A 165 -9.58 4.45 16.62
C MET A 165 -9.94 5.90 16.29
N ALA A 166 -10.83 6.10 15.31
CA ALA A 166 -11.29 7.43 14.92
C ALA A 166 -12.07 8.17 16.04
N ASP A 167 -12.66 7.43 16.99
CA ASP A 167 -13.40 7.99 18.10
C ASP A 167 -12.54 8.22 19.36
N GLN A 168 -11.27 7.84 19.30
CA GLN A 168 -10.36 8.03 20.42
C GLN A 168 -9.85 9.49 20.48
N PRO A 169 -9.53 9.98 21.68
CA PRO A 169 -8.89 11.29 21.83
C PRO A 169 -7.56 11.37 21.05
N VAL A 170 -7.20 12.58 20.63
CA VAL A 170 -5.88 12.83 20.02
C VAL A 170 -4.78 12.43 21.00
N GLY A 171 -3.81 11.66 20.51
CA GLY A 171 -2.73 11.07 21.30
C GLY A 171 -2.81 9.53 21.42
N TRP A 172 -3.96 8.93 21.11
CA TRP A 172 -4.03 7.48 20.95
C TRP A 172 -3.35 7.04 19.65
N LEU A 173 -2.63 5.91 19.74
CA LEU A 173 -1.85 5.39 18.62
C LEU A 173 -2.27 3.96 18.30
N ALA A 174 -2.40 3.66 17.02
CA ALA A 174 -2.52 2.32 16.52
C ALA A 174 -1.13 1.66 16.54
N THR A 175 -0.98 0.63 17.37
CA THR A 175 0.28 -0.10 17.57
C THR A 175 0.32 -1.36 16.70
N THR A 176 1.45 -2.06 16.72
CA THR A 176 1.56 -3.40 16.11
C THR A 176 0.58 -4.40 16.69
N VAL A 177 0.21 -4.28 17.97
CA VAL A 177 -0.83 -5.11 18.59
C VAL A 177 -2.18 -4.84 17.94
N THR A 178 -2.56 -3.56 17.78
CA THR A 178 -3.80 -3.17 17.09
C THR A 178 -3.86 -3.75 15.67
N LEU A 179 -2.73 -3.71 14.95
CA LEU A 179 -2.63 -4.27 13.61
C LEU A 179 -2.74 -5.79 13.60
N TYR A 180 -2.13 -6.45 14.58
CA TYR A 180 -2.20 -7.91 14.71
C TYR A 180 -3.63 -8.37 14.98
N ASP A 181 -4.33 -7.74 15.92
CA ASP A 181 -5.71 -8.07 16.26
C ASP A 181 -6.68 -7.96 15.06
N GLU A 182 -6.40 -7.01 14.15
CA GLU A 182 -7.21 -6.88 12.93
C GLU A 182 -6.81 -7.91 11.86
N LEU A 183 -5.52 -8.21 11.71
CA LEU A 183 -5.03 -9.19 10.75
C LEU A 183 -5.39 -10.63 11.13
N GLU A 184 -5.45 -10.96 12.43
CA GLU A 184 -5.80 -12.29 12.92
C GLU A 184 -7.21 -12.72 12.48
N LYS A 185 -8.11 -11.77 12.28
CA LYS A 185 -9.49 -12.04 11.82
C LYS A 185 -9.56 -12.52 10.36
N ASP A 186 -8.54 -12.21 9.56
CA ASP A 186 -8.47 -12.51 8.12
C ASP A 186 -7.51 -13.70 7.81
N ILE A 187 -6.84 -14.28 8.83
CA ILE A 187 -5.96 -15.45 8.74
C ILE A 187 -6.70 -16.72 9.18
#